data_e3ac906322036da7b615e0fb67f2b308
#
_entry.id   e3ac906322036da7b615e0fb67f2b308
#
_cell.length_a   1.000
_cell.length_b   1.000
_cell.length_c   1.000
_cell.angle_alpha   90.00
_cell.angle_beta   90.00
_cell.angle_gamma   90.00
#
_symmetry.space_group_name_H-M   'P 1'
#
loop_
_entity.id
_entity.type
_entity.pdbx_description
1 polymer ?
#
loop_
_entity_poly.entity_id
_entity_poly.type
_entity_poly.pdbx_seq_one_letter_code
_entity_poly.pdbx_strand_id
1 'polypeptide(L)'
;MRSAYSYLCYIPDFGRVRSIYPNAAAPHKPPFDMTEFGLIDTIRDMFAAIPRNGFDGIGDDCTVFPLGSGESLVFTADLLAENIHFLRRATSARELGRKSLAVNLSDVAAMGARPIATLLSLAIPHDLPEGWIEDFMEGYRDLSAQYDVGLVGGDTTASDSGLVVNVTAIGRIADSHIKRRSDARPGDLIAVGGSLGESGAGLRDILAGRYDTPLAQIHRNPAPQVAEGIWLGERPEVHAMMDISDGIASDLRHILHRSGVGAEVDTECIPTPVDLETAVSGGEDYKLLFTVAPESANTLLSNYRLRFGDEFHFIGRITGGNHLEWLRNGTPLPVD
;
A
#
# COMPACT_ATOMS: atom_id res chain seq x y z
N MET A 1 -8.86 -19.68 -21.65
CA MET A 1 -7.76 -18.69 -21.70
C MET A 1 -7.72 -18.11 -20.30
N ARG A 2 -6.82 -18.59 -19.43
CA ARG A 2 -6.65 -18.04 -18.07
C ARG A 2 -5.88 -16.74 -18.19
N SER A 3 -6.43 -15.70 -17.60
CA SER A 3 -6.02 -14.30 -17.67
C SER A 3 -4.55 -14.11 -17.26
N ALA A 4 -3.80 -13.38 -18.08
CA ALA A 4 -2.39 -12.99 -17.86
C ALA A 4 -2.23 -11.80 -16.87
N TYR A 5 -3.25 -11.52 -16.06
CA TYR A 5 -3.39 -10.25 -15.35
C TYR A 5 -2.96 -10.25 -13.88
N SER A 6 -2.43 -11.35 -13.36
CA SER A 6 -2.09 -11.48 -11.94
C SER A 6 -0.59 -11.35 -11.62
N TYR A 7 0.18 -10.55 -12.37
CA TYR A 7 1.64 -10.72 -12.35
C TYR A 7 2.49 -9.53 -11.90
N LEU A 8 1.92 -8.40 -11.49
CA LEU A 8 2.71 -7.29 -11.00
C LEU A 8 2.29 -6.71 -9.63
N CYS A 9 1.15 -7.07 -9.10
CA CYS A 9 0.72 -6.67 -7.75
C CYS A 9 0.21 -7.84 -6.92
N TYR A 10 0.39 -9.04 -7.42
CA TYR A 10 0.08 -10.26 -6.70
C TYR A 10 1.41 -10.98 -6.57
N ILE A 11 1.92 -11.10 -5.34
CA ILE A 11 2.87 -12.16 -5.04
C ILE A 11 2.01 -13.40 -4.91
N PRO A 12 1.80 -14.14 -6.03
CA PRO A 12 1.05 -15.37 -5.93
C PRO A 12 1.95 -16.31 -5.18
N ASP A 13 1.34 -17.25 -4.47
CA ASP A 13 1.94 -18.54 -4.29
C ASP A 13 3.36 -18.61 -4.87
N PHE A 14 4.42 -18.55 -4.04
CA PHE A 14 5.83 -18.58 -4.50
C PHE A 14 6.15 -19.73 -5.48
N GLY A 15 5.15 -20.57 -5.80
CA GLY A 15 5.22 -21.67 -6.76
C GLY A 15 4.90 -21.36 -8.21
N ARG A 16 4.46 -20.15 -8.59
CA ARG A 16 3.98 -19.86 -9.97
C ARG A 16 4.45 -18.55 -10.59
N VAL A 17 5.61 -18.02 -10.25
CA VAL A 17 6.21 -16.95 -11.05
C VAL A 17 6.60 -17.53 -12.41
N ARG A 18 5.70 -17.47 -13.39
CA ARG A 18 6.10 -17.63 -14.79
C ARG A 18 6.70 -16.32 -15.24
N SER A 19 8.00 -16.37 -15.56
CA SER A 19 8.68 -15.27 -16.26
C SER A 19 7.78 -14.75 -17.39
N ILE A 20 7.58 -13.43 -17.44
CA ILE A 20 6.92 -12.72 -18.55
C ILE A 20 7.71 -12.86 -19.88
N TYR A 21 8.84 -13.54 -19.85
CA TYR A 21 9.70 -13.77 -21.00
C TYR A 21 9.57 -15.22 -21.48
N PRO A 22 9.17 -15.46 -22.74
CA PRO A 22 9.06 -16.80 -23.31
C PRO A 22 10.38 -17.57 -23.41
N ASN A 23 11.53 -16.91 -23.16
CA ASN A 23 12.88 -17.49 -23.25
C ASN A 23 13.68 -17.39 -21.94
N ALA A 24 13.08 -17.05 -20.81
CA ALA A 24 13.79 -17.10 -19.54
C ALA A 24 13.92 -18.56 -19.09
N ALA A 25 15.10 -18.91 -18.54
CA ALA A 25 15.31 -20.21 -17.91
C ALA A 25 14.18 -20.48 -16.90
N ALA A 26 13.73 -21.74 -16.80
CA ALA A 26 12.63 -22.12 -15.91
C ALA A 26 12.86 -21.48 -14.53
N PRO A 27 11.86 -20.77 -13.98
CA PRO A 27 12.02 -20.11 -12.69
C PRO A 27 12.41 -21.16 -11.65
N HIS A 28 13.47 -20.91 -10.89
CA HIS A 28 13.76 -21.71 -9.72
C HIS A 28 12.52 -21.70 -8.83
N LYS A 29 11.96 -22.87 -8.54
CA LYS A 29 10.92 -22.96 -7.52
C LYS A 29 11.51 -22.38 -6.24
N PRO A 30 10.86 -21.36 -5.61
CA PRO A 30 11.37 -20.85 -4.35
C PRO A 30 11.46 -21.99 -3.35
N PRO A 31 12.42 -21.96 -2.41
CA PRO A 31 12.65 -23.05 -1.48
C PRO A 31 11.48 -23.32 -0.53
N PHE A 32 10.44 -22.48 -0.56
CA PHE A 32 9.29 -22.56 0.35
C PHE A 32 7.98 -22.63 -0.46
N ASP A 33 7.13 -23.56 -0.08
CA ASP A 33 5.76 -23.70 -0.60
C ASP A 33 4.79 -22.93 0.33
N MET A 34 5.08 -21.61 0.53
CA MET A 34 4.35 -20.74 1.45
C MET A 34 3.87 -19.50 0.73
N THR A 35 2.68 -19.02 1.10
CA THR A 35 2.21 -17.70 0.71
C THR A 35 3.05 -16.62 1.39
N GLU A 36 3.05 -15.39 0.89
CA GLU A 36 3.76 -14.26 1.49
C GLU A 36 3.40 -14.10 2.97
N PHE A 37 2.10 -14.10 3.29
CA PHE A 37 1.61 -14.00 4.67
C PHE A 37 2.06 -15.16 5.55
N GLY A 38 2.05 -16.39 5.01
CA GLY A 38 2.59 -17.55 5.71
C GLY A 38 4.08 -17.40 6.03
N LEU A 39 4.85 -16.75 5.14
CA LEU A 39 6.25 -16.42 5.39
C LEU A 39 6.40 -15.35 6.47
N ILE A 40 5.62 -14.26 6.38
CA ILE A 40 5.63 -13.16 7.37
C ILE A 40 5.25 -13.68 8.76
N ASP A 41 4.20 -14.50 8.86
CA ASP A 41 3.80 -15.14 10.12
C ASP A 41 4.89 -16.03 10.67
N THR A 42 5.55 -16.83 9.81
CA THR A 42 6.68 -17.68 10.23
C THR A 42 7.84 -16.83 10.77
N ILE A 43 8.21 -15.75 10.08
CA ILE A 43 9.26 -14.83 10.55
C ILE A 43 8.86 -14.21 11.87
N ARG A 44 7.64 -13.70 12.01
CA ARG A 44 7.12 -13.15 13.26
C ARG A 44 7.26 -14.15 14.42
N ASP A 45 6.87 -15.40 14.20
CA ASP A 45 6.89 -16.45 15.21
C ASP A 45 8.33 -16.85 15.58
N MET A 46 9.25 -16.90 14.62
CA MET A 46 10.67 -17.14 14.87
C MET A 46 11.31 -16.09 15.78
N PHE A 47 10.84 -14.83 15.68
CA PHE A 47 11.36 -13.72 16.48
C PHE A 47 10.52 -13.42 17.73
N ALA A 48 9.45 -14.17 18.01
CA ALA A 48 8.52 -13.90 19.11
C ALA A 48 9.20 -13.86 20.49
N ALA A 49 10.26 -14.68 20.69
CA ALA A 49 11.02 -14.74 21.95
C ALA A 49 12.12 -13.68 22.05
N ILE A 50 12.41 -12.94 20.99
CA ILE A 50 13.45 -11.91 20.99
C ILE A 50 12.84 -10.58 21.49
N PRO A 51 13.49 -9.89 22.45
CA PRO A 51 12.98 -8.63 22.97
C PRO A 51 12.85 -7.57 21.87
N ARG A 52 11.68 -6.95 21.77
CA ARG A 52 11.41 -5.88 20.80
C ARG A 52 11.92 -4.51 21.24
N ASN A 53 12.44 -4.39 22.46
CA ASN A 53 13.04 -3.16 23.02
C ASN A 53 12.15 -1.92 22.91
N GLY A 54 10.85 -2.09 23.07
CA GLY A 54 9.86 -1.00 23.00
C GLY A 54 9.19 -0.82 21.66
N PHE A 55 9.66 -1.48 20.59
CA PHE A 55 8.97 -1.48 19.30
C PHE A 55 7.73 -2.37 19.32
N ASP A 56 6.72 -1.98 18.57
CA ASP A 56 5.63 -2.89 18.21
C ASP A 56 6.14 -4.02 17.30
N GLY A 57 5.38 -5.07 17.17
CA GLY A 57 5.76 -6.16 16.28
C GLY A 57 5.24 -6.00 14.87
N ILE A 58 5.55 -6.99 14.03
CA ILE A 58 5.04 -7.13 12.68
C ILE A 58 3.50 -7.22 12.71
N GLY A 59 2.81 -6.41 11.86
CA GLY A 59 1.36 -6.56 11.71
C GLY A 59 0.54 -5.31 11.38
N ASP A 60 1.17 -4.14 11.31
CA ASP A 60 0.59 -2.90 10.82
C ASP A 60 1.45 -2.35 9.65
N ASP A 61 1.03 -1.27 9.02
CA ASP A 61 1.75 -0.61 7.92
C ASP A 61 3.13 -0.11 8.37
N CYS A 62 3.23 0.31 9.62
CA CYS A 62 4.51 0.67 10.24
C CYS A 62 4.67 -0.02 11.61
N THR A 63 5.91 -0.24 12.03
CA THR A 63 6.20 -0.48 13.44
C THR A 63 6.24 0.84 14.21
N VAL A 64 5.83 0.81 15.48
CA VAL A 64 5.75 2.00 16.35
C VAL A 64 6.82 1.92 17.43
N PHE A 65 7.48 3.05 17.70
CA PHE A 65 8.43 3.21 18.81
C PHE A 65 8.04 4.42 19.67
N PRO A 66 7.53 4.22 20.90
CA PRO A 66 7.16 5.31 21.80
C PRO A 66 8.37 6.12 22.27
N LEU A 67 8.26 7.45 22.22
CA LEU A 67 9.28 8.36 22.73
C LEU A 67 9.12 8.69 24.23
N GLY A 68 8.02 8.22 24.87
CA GLY A 68 7.76 8.44 26.29
C GLY A 68 7.24 9.85 26.64
N SER A 69 6.94 10.68 25.64
CA SER A 69 6.43 12.05 25.81
C SER A 69 4.99 12.25 25.30
N GLY A 70 4.25 11.18 25.07
CA GLY A 70 2.95 11.20 24.39
C GLY A 70 3.06 11.23 22.86
N GLU A 71 4.26 10.99 22.35
CA GLU A 71 4.56 10.90 20.93
C GLU A 71 5.33 9.62 20.62
N SER A 72 5.19 9.16 19.39
CA SER A 72 5.87 8.00 18.86
C SER A 72 6.53 8.30 17.52
N LEU A 73 7.54 7.50 17.18
CA LEU A 73 8.01 7.34 15.80
C LEU A 73 7.36 6.11 15.18
N VAL A 74 7.11 6.19 13.88
CA VAL A 74 6.70 5.06 13.06
C VAL A 74 7.74 4.79 11.99
N PHE A 75 7.97 3.52 11.64
CA PHE A 75 8.97 3.10 10.66
C PHE A 75 8.37 2.07 9.72
N THR A 76 8.58 2.27 8.44
CA THR A 76 8.26 1.30 7.38
C THR A 76 9.42 1.14 6.43
N ALA A 77 9.42 0.08 5.64
CA ALA A 77 10.41 -0.15 4.60
C ALA A 77 9.84 -0.96 3.45
N ASP A 78 9.79 -0.35 2.25
CA ASP A 78 9.41 -1.00 1.01
C ASP A 78 10.60 -1.24 0.10
N LEU A 79 10.49 -2.34 -0.66
CA LEU A 79 11.49 -2.76 -1.63
C LEU A 79 10.85 -2.83 -3.02
N LEU A 80 11.35 -2.03 -3.97
CA LEU A 80 10.97 -2.10 -5.37
C LEU A 80 12.07 -2.79 -6.19
N ALA A 81 11.72 -3.88 -6.86
CA ALA A 81 12.62 -4.62 -7.74
C ALA A 81 12.20 -4.50 -9.20
N GLU A 82 13.18 -4.26 -10.08
CA GLU A 82 12.98 -4.22 -11.54
C GLU A 82 12.38 -5.54 -12.04
N ASN A 83 11.43 -5.46 -12.97
CA ASN A 83 10.66 -6.57 -13.54
C ASN A 83 9.68 -7.26 -12.57
N ILE A 84 9.57 -6.76 -11.34
CA ILE A 84 8.56 -7.19 -10.36
C ILE A 84 7.60 -6.02 -10.10
N HIS A 85 8.08 -4.89 -9.58
CA HIS A 85 7.29 -3.74 -9.20
C HIS A 85 7.28 -2.62 -10.26
N PHE A 86 8.22 -2.66 -11.18
CA PHE A 86 8.31 -1.71 -12.28
C PHE A 86 9.06 -2.30 -13.48
N LEU A 87 8.79 -1.72 -14.65
CA LEU A 87 9.51 -2.01 -15.88
C LEU A 87 10.28 -0.75 -16.29
N ARG A 88 11.63 -0.80 -16.26
CA ARG A 88 12.50 0.34 -16.62
C ARG A 88 12.21 0.89 -18.03
N ARG A 89 11.77 0.05 -18.97
CA ARG A 89 11.35 0.48 -20.32
C ARG A 89 10.04 1.27 -20.35
N ALA A 90 9.22 1.18 -19.30
CA ALA A 90 7.90 1.80 -19.21
C ALA A 90 7.81 2.88 -18.13
N THR A 91 8.85 3.01 -17.29
CA THR A 91 8.91 3.94 -16.17
C THR A 91 10.18 4.75 -16.28
N SER A 92 10.08 6.07 -16.41
CA SER A 92 11.24 6.94 -16.39
C SER A 92 11.94 6.93 -15.03
N ALA A 93 13.23 7.30 -15.01
CA ALA A 93 13.98 7.42 -13.78
C ALA A 93 13.29 8.35 -12.76
N ARG A 94 12.82 9.51 -13.24
CA ARG A 94 12.12 10.50 -12.42
C ARG A 94 10.81 9.96 -11.82
N GLU A 95 9.98 9.25 -12.62
CA GLU A 95 8.77 8.61 -12.11
C GLU A 95 9.09 7.55 -11.06
N LEU A 96 10.14 6.72 -11.29
CA LEU A 96 10.54 5.71 -10.33
C LEU A 96 11.05 6.32 -9.02
N GLY A 97 11.82 7.41 -9.09
CA GLY A 97 12.27 8.15 -7.92
C GLY A 97 11.09 8.65 -7.08
N ARG A 98 10.05 9.20 -7.73
CA ARG A 98 8.81 9.61 -7.06
C ARG A 98 8.06 8.40 -6.47
N LYS A 99 7.85 7.34 -7.25
CA LYS A 99 7.11 6.14 -6.83
C LYS A 99 7.76 5.50 -5.62
N SER A 100 9.09 5.34 -5.61
CA SER A 100 9.80 4.66 -4.52
C SER A 100 9.66 5.38 -3.17
N LEU A 101 9.55 6.70 -3.18
CA LEU A 101 9.22 7.46 -1.97
C LEU A 101 7.73 7.39 -1.65
N ALA A 102 6.86 7.54 -2.66
CA ALA A 102 5.41 7.64 -2.48
C ALA A 102 4.80 6.43 -1.78
N VAL A 103 5.23 5.20 -2.13
CA VAL A 103 4.72 3.96 -1.54
C VAL A 103 4.99 3.94 -0.02
N ASN A 104 6.18 4.31 0.42
CA ASN A 104 6.53 4.39 1.84
C ASN A 104 5.80 5.54 2.58
N LEU A 105 5.55 6.66 1.90
CA LEU A 105 4.76 7.74 2.48
C LEU A 105 3.29 7.33 2.67
N SER A 106 2.80 6.39 1.85
CA SER A 106 1.47 5.80 1.98
C SER A 106 1.32 5.03 3.29
N ASP A 107 2.29 4.16 3.62
CA ASP A 107 2.31 3.44 4.91
C ASP A 107 2.32 4.39 6.11
N VAL A 108 3.15 5.43 6.05
CA VAL A 108 3.21 6.43 7.12
C VAL A 108 1.87 7.15 7.27
N ALA A 109 1.22 7.48 6.14
CA ALA A 109 -0.11 8.09 6.12
C ALA A 109 -1.19 7.15 6.69
N ALA A 110 -1.09 5.85 6.39
CA ALA A 110 -1.99 4.81 6.88
C ALA A 110 -2.00 4.69 8.40
N MET A 111 -0.87 5.00 9.06
CA MET A 111 -0.78 5.08 10.52
C MET A 111 -1.33 6.41 11.10
N GLY A 112 -1.70 7.38 10.26
CA GLY A 112 -2.06 8.75 10.68
C GLY A 112 -0.86 9.65 10.97
N ALA A 113 0.37 9.22 10.61
CA ALA A 113 1.60 9.87 10.98
C ALA A 113 2.06 10.92 9.95
N ARG A 114 2.86 11.88 10.42
CA ARG A 114 3.58 12.82 9.56
C ARG A 114 4.95 12.24 9.20
N PRO A 115 5.26 11.99 7.92
CA PRO A 115 6.60 11.58 7.52
C PRO A 115 7.61 12.72 7.82
N ILE A 116 8.83 12.36 8.25
CA ILE A 116 9.87 13.30 8.65
C ILE A 116 11.22 13.04 8.00
N ALA A 117 11.56 11.77 7.76
CA ALA A 117 12.87 11.41 7.21
C ALA A 117 12.79 10.07 6.46
N THR A 118 13.75 9.86 5.56
CA THR A 118 13.94 8.58 4.85
C THR A 118 15.40 8.18 4.76
N LEU A 119 15.61 6.87 4.58
CA LEU A 119 16.86 6.24 4.19
C LEU A 119 16.63 5.57 2.83
N LEU A 120 17.55 5.75 1.87
CA LEU A 120 17.45 5.19 0.53
C LEU A 120 18.60 4.22 0.27
N SER A 121 18.30 2.97 -0.07
CA SER A 121 19.30 2.00 -0.48
C SER A 121 19.09 1.56 -1.93
N LEU A 122 20.16 1.53 -2.72
CA LEU A 122 20.13 1.22 -4.15
C LEU A 122 21.08 0.07 -4.48
N ALA A 123 20.59 -0.95 -5.19
CA ALA A 123 21.42 -1.91 -5.88
C ALA A 123 21.35 -1.61 -7.39
N ILE A 124 22.47 -1.12 -7.96
CA ILE A 124 22.51 -0.44 -9.25
C ILE A 124 23.10 -1.38 -10.31
N PRO A 125 22.36 -1.73 -11.39
CA PRO A 125 22.88 -2.52 -12.50
C PRO A 125 23.84 -1.72 -13.36
N HIS A 126 24.78 -2.41 -14.00
CA HIS A 126 25.84 -1.80 -14.81
C HIS A 126 25.37 -1.17 -16.13
N ASP A 127 24.12 -1.46 -16.56
CA ASP A 127 23.55 -1.05 -17.84
C ASP A 127 22.66 0.20 -17.76
N LEU A 128 22.71 0.95 -16.65
CA LEU A 128 21.98 2.21 -16.57
C LEU A 128 22.61 3.27 -17.48
N PRO A 129 21.80 4.04 -18.22
CA PRO A 129 22.28 5.19 -18.97
C PRO A 129 22.96 6.23 -18.07
N GLU A 130 23.91 6.98 -18.63
CA GLU A 130 24.48 8.16 -17.97
C GLU A 130 23.37 9.17 -17.60
N GLY A 131 23.45 9.75 -16.41
CA GLY A 131 22.44 10.69 -15.91
C GLY A 131 21.16 10.05 -15.33
N TRP A 132 21.00 8.72 -15.45
CA TRP A 132 19.78 8.06 -15.02
C TRP A 132 19.53 8.16 -13.50
N ILE A 133 20.60 8.04 -12.71
CA ILE A 133 20.50 8.15 -11.23
C ILE A 133 20.20 9.59 -10.83
N GLU A 134 20.77 10.57 -11.50
CA GLU A 134 20.49 11.99 -11.29
C GLU A 134 19.01 12.29 -11.53
N ASP A 135 18.43 11.81 -12.64
CA ASP A 135 16.99 11.96 -12.94
C ASP A 135 16.11 11.25 -11.88
N PHE A 136 16.52 10.06 -11.44
CA PHE A 136 15.84 9.34 -10.34
C PHE A 136 15.83 10.19 -9.06
N MET A 137 17.01 10.71 -8.68
CA MET A 137 17.15 11.54 -7.49
C MET A 137 16.39 12.87 -7.60
N GLU A 138 16.25 13.43 -8.80
CA GLU A 138 15.36 14.59 -9.00
C GLU A 138 13.91 14.27 -8.72
N GLY A 139 13.40 13.15 -9.21
CA GLY A 139 12.05 12.70 -8.92
C GLY A 139 11.82 12.47 -7.43
N TYR A 140 12.76 11.81 -6.78
CA TYR A 140 12.74 11.57 -5.34
C TYR A 140 12.74 12.91 -4.55
N ARG A 141 13.66 13.82 -4.90
CA ARG A 141 13.79 15.15 -4.27
C ARG A 141 12.52 15.99 -4.40
N ASP A 142 11.87 15.96 -5.57
CA ASP A 142 10.67 16.74 -5.81
C ASP A 142 9.53 16.31 -4.88
N LEU A 143 9.37 14.99 -4.69
CA LEU A 143 8.37 14.46 -3.75
C LEU A 143 8.78 14.71 -2.30
N SER A 144 10.07 14.56 -1.96
CA SER A 144 10.61 14.92 -0.63
C SER A 144 10.30 16.38 -0.28
N ALA A 145 10.51 17.29 -1.20
CA ALA A 145 10.21 18.71 -1.00
C ALA A 145 8.70 18.99 -0.85
N GLN A 146 7.85 18.26 -1.60
CA GLN A 146 6.40 18.39 -1.52
C GLN A 146 5.87 18.05 -0.12
N TYR A 147 6.45 17.03 0.53
CA TYR A 147 6.00 16.53 1.83
C TYR A 147 6.91 16.93 3.00
N ASP A 148 7.94 17.75 2.74
CA ASP A 148 8.93 18.19 3.75
C ASP A 148 9.60 17.01 4.46
N VAL A 149 10.07 16.02 3.67
CA VAL A 149 10.68 14.79 4.16
C VAL A 149 12.15 14.73 3.78
N GLY A 150 13.03 14.69 4.78
CA GLY A 150 14.48 14.67 4.57
C GLY A 150 15.02 13.30 4.17
N LEU A 151 15.86 13.22 3.12
CA LEU A 151 16.73 12.07 2.90
C LEU A 151 17.95 12.20 3.81
N VAL A 152 18.10 11.32 4.82
CA VAL A 152 19.11 11.45 5.88
C VAL A 152 20.20 10.39 5.81
N GLY A 153 20.12 9.44 4.90
CA GLY A 153 21.14 8.40 4.72
C GLY A 153 20.68 7.29 3.78
N GLY A 154 21.41 6.19 3.77
CA GLY A 154 21.13 5.04 2.92
C GLY A 154 22.38 4.26 2.58
N ASP A 155 22.30 3.44 1.54
CA ASP A 155 23.42 2.63 1.05
C ASP A 155 23.37 2.47 -0.48
N THR A 156 24.51 2.18 -1.09
CA THR A 156 24.61 1.93 -2.54
C THR A 156 25.54 0.77 -2.82
N THR A 157 25.09 -0.14 -3.68
CA THR A 157 25.89 -1.26 -4.14
C THR A 157 25.65 -1.53 -5.63
N ALA A 158 26.50 -2.34 -6.24
CA ALA A 158 26.26 -2.84 -7.60
C ALA A 158 25.24 -3.99 -7.59
N SER A 159 24.56 -4.18 -8.72
CA SER A 159 23.68 -5.34 -8.97
C SER A 159 24.07 -6.03 -10.26
N ASP A 160 24.16 -7.35 -10.24
CA ASP A 160 24.39 -8.17 -11.42
C ASP A 160 23.10 -8.51 -12.19
N SER A 161 21.94 -8.09 -11.67
CA SER A 161 20.62 -8.36 -12.28
C SER A 161 19.90 -7.06 -12.64
N GLY A 162 18.83 -6.72 -11.95
CA GLY A 162 18.07 -5.49 -12.17
C GLY A 162 18.33 -4.44 -11.08
N LEU A 163 17.74 -3.28 -11.27
CA LEU A 163 17.73 -2.23 -10.26
C LEU A 163 16.83 -2.63 -9.09
N VAL A 164 17.35 -2.45 -7.88
CA VAL A 164 16.58 -2.61 -6.65
C VAL A 164 16.65 -1.31 -5.86
N VAL A 165 15.49 -0.86 -5.41
CA VAL A 165 15.32 0.35 -4.60
C VAL A 165 14.66 -0.04 -3.29
N ASN A 166 15.29 0.26 -2.17
CA ASN A 166 14.67 0.14 -0.84
C ASN A 166 14.63 1.51 -0.19
N VAL A 167 13.46 1.88 0.29
CA VAL A 167 13.29 3.09 1.10
C VAL A 167 12.81 2.68 2.48
N THR A 168 13.44 3.23 3.51
CA THR A 168 12.90 3.19 4.87
C THR A 168 12.37 4.58 5.19
N ALA A 169 11.09 4.69 5.52
CA ALA A 169 10.48 5.95 5.94
C ALA A 169 10.26 6.00 7.45
N ILE A 170 10.42 7.19 8.00
CA ILE A 170 10.24 7.49 9.41
C ILE A 170 9.16 8.56 9.52
N GLY A 171 8.14 8.30 10.33
CA GLY A 171 7.09 9.27 10.66
C GLY A 171 7.07 9.59 12.15
N ARG A 172 6.40 10.69 12.50
CA ARG A 172 6.14 11.11 13.88
C ARG A 172 4.65 11.31 14.09
N ILE A 173 4.15 10.91 15.26
CA ILE A 173 2.72 10.92 15.56
C ILE A 173 2.50 11.09 17.07
N ALA A 174 1.41 11.75 17.46
CA ALA A 174 0.92 11.68 18.85
C ALA A 174 0.35 10.29 19.13
N ASP A 175 0.64 9.73 20.30
CA ASP A 175 0.22 8.35 20.64
C ASP A 175 -1.30 8.13 20.51
N SER A 176 -2.09 9.18 20.79
CA SER A 176 -3.57 9.14 20.67
C SER A 176 -4.10 9.18 19.24
N HIS A 177 -3.25 9.47 18.25
CA HIS A 177 -3.63 9.59 16.83
C HIS A 177 -3.28 8.35 16.02
N ILE A 178 -2.52 7.41 16.59
CA ILE A 178 -2.11 6.19 15.91
C ILE A 178 -3.34 5.38 15.51
N LYS A 179 -3.42 5.04 14.23
CA LYS A 179 -4.44 4.12 13.69
C LYS A 179 -3.79 2.77 13.43
N ARG A 180 -4.53 1.71 13.79
CA ARG A 180 -4.07 0.34 13.67
C ARG A 180 -5.06 -0.50 12.89
N ARG A 181 -4.58 -1.51 12.21
CA ARG A 181 -5.45 -2.52 11.57
C ARG A 181 -6.31 -3.29 12.58
N SER A 182 -5.89 -3.35 13.86
CA SER A 182 -6.54 -4.10 14.94
C SER A 182 -7.72 -3.39 15.61
N ASP A 183 -8.04 -2.15 15.23
CA ASP A 183 -8.94 -1.31 16.02
C ASP A 183 -10.36 -1.19 15.42
N ALA A 184 -10.67 -1.94 14.34
CA ALA A 184 -12.02 -1.98 13.76
C ALA A 184 -13.02 -2.63 14.71
N ARG A 185 -14.24 -2.09 14.74
CA ARG A 185 -15.31 -2.50 15.67
C ARG A 185 -16.55 -2.94 14.91
N PRO A 186 -17.25 -4.00 15.37
CA PRO A 186 -18.55 -4.34 14.80
C PRO A 186 -19.49 -3.13 14.78
N GLY A 187 -20.10 -2.86 13.64
CA GLY A 187 -20.96 -1.70 13.39
C GLY A 187 -20.29 -0.53 12.69
N ASP A 188 -18.95 -0.45 12.67
CA ASP A 188 -18.23 0.58 11.91
C ASP A 188 -18.59 0.53 10.42
N LEU A 189 -18.65 1.69 9.80
CA LEU A 189 -18.69 1.80 8.34
C LEU A 189 -17.27 1.66 7.76
N ILE A 190 -17.16 0.97 6.64
CA ILE A 190 -15.91 0.83 5.89
C ILE A 190 -15.87 1.93 4.85
N ALA A 191 -14.76 2.67 4.78
CA ALA A 191 -14.57 3.77 3.86
C ALA A 191 -13.26 3.66 3.08
N VAL A 192 -13.25 4.16 1.84
CA VAL A 192 -12.07 4.26 0.98
C VAL A 192 -11.85 5.70 0.52
N GLY A 193 -10.60 6.15 0.54
CA GLY A 193 -10.19 7.53 0.30
C GLY A 193 -10.15 7.96 -1.16
N GLY A 194 -10.88 7.29 -2.06
CA GLY A 194 -10.96 7.65 -3.46
C GLY A 194 -11.22 6.48 -4.39
N SER A 195 -11.04 6.69 -5.69
CA SER A 195 -11.28 5.69 -6.74
C SER A 195 -10.30 4.53 -6.68
N LEU A 196 -10.80 3.31 -6.93
CA LEU A 196 -10.03 2.07 -6.91
C LEU A 196 -9.89 1.43 -8.29
N GLY A 197 -8.79 0.70 -8.50
CA GLY A 197 -8.50 -0.09 -9.68
C GLY A 197 -7.87 0.68 -10.83
N GLU A 198 -7.68 1.99 -10.72
CA GLU A 198 -7.05 2.79 -11.77
C GLU A 198 -5.59 2.38 -11.98
N SER A 199 -4.86 2.10 -10.90
CA SER A 199 -3.49 1.59 -10.97
C SER A 199 -3.42 0.22 -11.62
N GLY A 200 -4.28 -0.73 -11.24
CA GLY A 200 -4.37 -2.05 -11.85
C GLY A 200 -4.70 -2.00 -13.35
N ALA A 201 -5.60 -1.09 -13.77
CA ALA A 201 -5.88 -0.87 -15.19
C ALA A 201 -4.69 -0.22 -15.92
N GLY A 202 -3.98 0.70 -15.27
CA GLY A 202 -2.74 1.29 -15.77
C GLY A 202 -1.65 0.25 -15.99
N LEU A 203 -1.52 -0.68 -15.06
CA LEU A 203 -0.63 -1.83 -15.23
C LEU A 203 -1.00 -2.69 -16.45
N ARG A 204 -2.28 -2.97 -16.67
CA ARG A 204 -2.74 -3.67 -17.88
C ARG A 204 -2.33 -2.93 -19.16
N ASP A 205 -2.41 -1.59 -19.17
CA ASP A 205 -1.97 -0.78 -20.30
C ASP A 205 -0.46 -0.91 -20.52
N ILE A 206 0.33 -0.79 -19.46
CA ILE A 206 1.79 -0.95 -19.51
C ILE A 206 2.19 -2.32 -20.07
N LEU A 207 1.57 -3.39 -19.57
CA LEU A 207 1.83 -4.76 -20.04
C LEU A 207 1.42 -4.98 -21.50
N ALA A 208 0.42 -4.25 -21.98
CA ALA A 208 0.01 -4.23 -23.37
C ALA A 208 0.88 -3.31 -24.27
N GLY A 209 1.94 -2.69 -23.73
CA GLY A 209 2.82 -1.77 -24.42
C GLY A 209 2.25 -0.35 -24.63
N ARG A 210 1.18 -0.01 -23.94
CA ARG A 210 0.56 1.32 -23.98
C ARG A 210 1.04 2.15 -22.78
N TYR A 211 2.16 2.84 -22.95
CA TYR A 211 2.84 3.54 -21.86
C TYR A 211 2.31 4.95 -21.59
N ASP A 212 1.66 5.59 -22.59
CA ASP A 212 1.29 7.01 -22.53
C ASP A 212 -0.19 7.24 -22.19
N THR A 213 -0.88 6.21 -21.65
CA THR A 213 -2.27 6.38 -21.21
C THR A 213 -2.35 7.07 -19.85
N PRO A 214 -3.44 7.80 -19.55
CA PRO A 214 -3.65 8.38 -18.22
C PRO A 214 -3.57 7.35 -17.10
N LEU A 215 -4.12 6.15 -17.30
CA LEU A 215 -4.07 5.07 -16.32
C LEU A 215 -2.65 4.56 -16.09
N ALA A 216 -1.85 4.40 -17.16
CA ALA A 216 -0.43 4.05 -17.03
C ALA A 216 0.36 5.11 -16.24
N GLN A 217 0.01 6.39 -16.39
CA GLN A 217 0.62 7.47 -15.61
C GLN A 217 0.22 7.40 -14.13
N ILE A 218 -1.05 7.09 -13.81
CA ILE A 218 -1.52 6.89 -12.43
C ILE A 218 -0.72 5.77 -11.76
N HIS A 219 -0.56 4.62 -12.44
CA HIS A 219 0.23 3.50 -11.91
C HIS A 219 1.69 3.88 -11.63
N ARG A 220 2.34 4.67 -12.49
CA ARG A 220 3.73 5.07 -12.31
C ARG A 220 3.93 6.21 -11.31
N ASN A 221 2.89 6.98 -11.03
CA ASN A 221 2.95 8.15 -10.16
C ASN A 221 1.87 8.11 -9.08
N PRO A 222 1.93 7.15 -8.15
CA PRO A 222 0.98 7.10 -7.05
C PRO A 222 1.05 8.38 -6.21
N ALA A 223 -0.10 8.82 -5.70
CA ALA A 223 -0.22 9.98 -4.84
C ALA A 223 -0.59 9.54 -3.42
N PRO A 224 0.38 9.51 -2.48
CA PRO A 224 0.12 9.11 -1.10
C PRO A 224 -0.77 10.14 -0.40
N GLN A 225 -1.78 9.67 0.33
CA GLN A 225 -2.77 10.50 1.01
C GLN A 225 -2.26 10.98 2.39
N VAL A 226 -1.10 11.65 2.41
CA VAL A 226 -0.43 12.03 3.68
C VAL A 226 -1.24 13.06 4.48
N ALA A 227 -1.78 14.09 3.83
CA ALA A 227 -2.54 15.12 4.51
C ALA A 227 -3.87 14.56 5.05
N GLU A 228 -4.51 13.69 4.27
CA GLU A 228 -5.74 12.97 4.62
C GLU A 228 -5.49 12.01 5.78
N GLY A 229 -4.41 11.21 5.73
CA GLY A 229 -4.04 10.27 6.77
C GLY A 229 -3.79 10.96 8.12
N ILE A 230 -3.02 12.06 8.13
CA ILE A 230 -2.79 12.87 9.33
C ILE A 230 -4.13 13.38 9.89
N TRP A 231 -4.98 13.93 9.02
CA TRP A 231 -6.27 14.46 9.43
C TRP A 231 -7.19 13.38 9.98
N LEU A 232 -7.25 12.20 9.35
CA LEU A 232 -8.02 11.05 9.83
C LEU A 232 -7.44 10.51 11.15
N GLY A 233 -6.13 10.50 11.32
CA GLY A 233 -5.44 10.13 12.56
C GLY A 233 -5.92 10.93 13.77
N GLU A 234 -6.16 12.23 13.59
CA GLU A 234 -6.66 13.13 14.63
C GLU A 234 -8.14 12.89 15.00
N ARG A 235 -8.86 12.01 14.33
CA ARG A 235 -10.29 11.78 14.51
C ARG A 235 -10.53 10.53 15.35
N PRO A 236 -11.05 10.67 16.60
CA PRO A 236 -11.30 9.52 17.46
C PRO A 236 -12.41 8.60 16.92
N GLU A 237 -13.28 9.11 16.05
CA GLU A 237 -14.33 8.35 15.37
C GLU A 237 -13.81 7.47 14.23
N VAL A 238 -12.57 7.67 13.76
CA VAL A 238 -11.86 6.77 12.85
C VAL A 238 -11.14 5.73 13.71
N HIS A 239 -11.47 4.45 13.56
CA HIS A 239 -10.95 3.40 14.42
C HIS A 239 -9.75 2.70 13.78
N ALA A 240 -9.95 1.90 12.73
CA ALA A 240 -8.86 1.25 12.02
C ALA A 240 -8.53 2.00 10.73
N MET A 241 -7.28 1.91 10.30
CA MET A 241 -6.81 2.47 9.02
C MET A 241 -5.63 1.67 8.49
N MET A 242 -5.53 1.59 7.16
CA MET A 242 -4.39 1.12 6.38
C MET A 242 -4.45 1.73 4.98
N ASP A 243 -3.44 1.54 4.15
CA ASP A 243 -3.54 1.85 2.72
C ASP A 243 -3.92 0.62 1.88
N ILE A 244 -4.24 0.85 0.60
CA ILE A 244 -4.58 -0.20 -0.37
C ILE A 244 -3.39 -0.39 -1.31
N SER A 245 -2.58 -1.41 -1.04
CA SER A 245 -1.38 -1.77 -1.81
C SER A 245 -1.56 -3.04 -2.65
N ASP A 246 -2.27 -4.05 -2.12
CA ASP A 246 -2.50 -5.34 -2.78
C ASP A 246 -3.91 -5.49 -3.40
N GLY A 247 -4.73 -4.47 -3.21
CA GLY A 247 -6.14 -4.43 -3.60
C GLY A 247 -7.08 -4.69 -2.44
N ILE A 248 -8.23 -4.03 -2.50
CA ILE A 248 -9.15 -3.98 -1.35
C ILE A 248 -9.61 -5.37 -0.87
N ALA A 249 -9.68 -6.37 -1.75
CA ALA A 249 -10.05 -7.73 -1.36
C ALA A 249 -8.99 -8.39 -0.45
N SER A 250 -7.72 -8.05 -0.63
CA SER A 250 -6.62 -8.49 0.23
C SER A 250 -6.54 -7.62 1.49
N ASP A 251 -6.45 -6.31 1.30
CA ASP A 251 -6.12 -5.37 2.37
C ASP A 251 -7.21 -5.28 3.45
N LEU A 252 -8.49 -5.31 3.06
CA LEU A 252 -9.57 -5.39 4.04
C LEU A 252 -9.46 -6.63 4.93
N ARG A 253 -9.01 -7.77 4.39
CA ARG A 253 -8.82 -8.99 5.19
C ARG A 253 -7.79 -8.82 6.30
N HIS A 254 -6.79 -7.92 6.12
CA HIS A 254 -5.83 -7.61 7.17
C HIS A 254 -6.50 -6.91 8.36
N ILE A 255 -7.34 -5.90 8.10
CA ILE A 255 -8.12 -5.26 9.15
C ILE A 255 -9.01 -6.30 9.86
N LEU A 256 -9.74 -7.12 9.08
CA LEU A 256 -10.65 -8.10 9.65
C LEU A 256 -9.94 -9.13 10.53
N HIS A 257 -8.83 -9.68 10.04
CA HIS A 257 -8.04 -10.66 10.77
C HIS A 257 -7.42 -10.06 12.05
N ARG A 258 -6.86 -8.84 11.95
CA ARG A 258 -6.20 -8.18 13.09
C ARG A 258 -7.20 -7.72 14.15
N SER A 259 -8.39 -7.34 13.74
CA SER A 259 -9.47 -6.90 14.64
C SER A 259 -10.36 -8.06 15.14
N GLY A 260 -10.26 -9.25 14.55
CA GLY A 260 -11.11 -10.39 14.91
C GLY A 260 -12.59 -10.18 14.54
N VAL A 261 -12.85 -9.55 13.39
CA VAL A 261 -14.20 -9.16 12.94
C VAL A 261 -14.46 -9.65 11.50
N GLY A 262 -15.72 -9.55 11.06
CA GLY A 262 -16.14 -9.76 9.68
C GLY A 262 -16.53 -8.46 8.99
N ALA A 263 -16.92 -8.54 7.72
CA ALA A 263 -17.41 -7.40 6.96
C ALA A 263 -18.46 -7.80 5.91
N GLU A 264 -19.34 -6.85 5.60
CA GLU A 264 -20.19 -6.85 4.41
C GLU A 264 -19.78 -5.66 3.54
N VAL A 265 -19.45 -5.90 2.27
CA VAL A 265 -19.05 -4.87 1.29
C VAL A 265 -20.05 -4.85 0.15
N ASP A 266 -20.63 -3.69 -0.13
CA ASP A 266 -21.50 -3.49 -1.28
C ASP A 266 -20.68 -3.06 -2.50
N THR A 267 -20.62 -3.95 -3.48
CA THR A 267 -19.81 -3.73 -4.70
C THR A 267 -20.31 -2.56 -5.56
N GLU A 268 -21.58 -2.18 -5.43
CA GLU A 268 -22.14 -1.01 -6.14
C GLU A 268 -21.69 0.33 -5.49
N CYS A 269 -21.19 0.28 -4.25
CA CYS A 269 -20.67 1.43 -3.53
C CYS A 269 -19.15 1.65 -3.74
N ILE A 270 -18.46 0.71 -4.39
CA ILE A 270 -17.02 0.85 -4.65
C ILE A 270 -16.81 1.94 -5.71
N PRO A 271 -16.10 3.03 -5.37
CA PRO A 271 -15.83 4.09 -6.33
C PRO A 271 -14.80 3.61 -7.36
N THR A 272 -15.19 3.43 -8.60
CA THR A 272 -14.29 2.96 -9.66
C THR A 272 -14.71 3.44 -11.05
N PRO A 273 -13.77 3.90 -11.89
CA PRO A 273 -14.02 4.18 -13.31
C PRO A 273 -13.70 2.96 -14.20
N VAL A 274 -13.27 1.83 -13.62
CA VAL A 274 -12.86 0.62 -14.33
C VAL A 274 -13.78 -0.55 -14.00
N ASP A 275 -13.49 -1.74 -14.51
CA ASP A 275 -14.26 -2.94 -14.18
C ASP A 275 -14.09 -3.34 -12.70
N LEU A 276 -15.15 -3.92 -12.12
CA LEU A 276 -15.20 -4.28 -10.70
C LEU A 276 -14.08 -5.27 -10.31
N GLU A 277 -13.76 -6.24 -11.16
CA GLU A 277 -12.68 -7.20 -10.90
C GLU A 277 -11.35 -6.47 -10.66
N THR A 278 -11.03 -5.51 -11.53
CA THR A 278 -9.84 -4.66 -11.37
C THR A 278 -9.92 -3.76 -10.13
N ALA A 279 -11.08 -3.21 -9.81
CA ALA A 279 -11.26 -2.36 -8.65
C ALA A 279 -11.08 -3.12 -7.32
N VAL A 280 -11.44 -4.40 -7.31
CA VAL A 280 -11.41 -5.23 -6.09
C VAL A 280 -10.05 -5.91 -5.90
N SER A 281 -9.42 -6.35 -6.99
CA SER A 281 -8.17 -7.14 -6.95
C SER A 281 -6.93 -6.42 -7.49
N GLY A 282 -7.09 -5.21 -8.05
CA GLY A 282 -5.97 -4.41 -8.53
C GLY A 282 -5.24 -3.75 -7.36
N GLY A 283 -3.93 -3.91 -7.29
CA GLY A 283 -3.10 -3.28 -6.27
C GLY A 283 -2.51 -1.95 -6.72
N GLU A 284 -1.70 -1.38 -5.81
CA GLU A 284 -0.97 -0.12 -5.97
C GLU A 284 -1.85 1.13 -6.16
N ASP A 285 -3.08 1.12 -5.65
CA ASP A 285 -3.94 2.32 -5.64
C ASP A 285 -3.49 3.33 -4.58
N TYR A 286 -2.86 2.87 -3.49
CA TYR A 286 -2.34 3.70 -2.38
C TYR A 286 -3.38 4.70 -1.86
N LYS A 287 -4.64 4.25 -1.78
CA LYS A 287 -5.74 4.96 -1.14
C LYS A 287 -5.90 4.49 0.29
N LEU A 288 -6.35 5.38 1.18
CA LEU A 288 -6.64 4.99 2.55
C LEU A 288 -7.92 4.16 2.63
N LEU A 289 -7.84 3.03 3.32
CA LEU A 289 -8.94 2.17 3.75
C LEU A 289 -9.07 2.34 5.26
N PHE A 290 -10.26 2.72 5.73
CA PHE A 290 -10.46 3.00 7.15
C PHE A 290 -11.87 2.68 7.62
N THR A 291 -12.04 2.56 8.93
CA THR A 291 -13.34 2.31 9.56
C THR A 291 -13.79 3.48 10.41
N VAL A 292 -15.09 3.76 10.41
CA VAL A 292 -15.67 4.96 11.03
C VAL A 292 -16.88 4.57 11.88
N ALA A 293 -16.97 5.15 13.08
CA ALA A 293 -18.17 5.07 13.93
C ALA A 293 -19.40 5.60 13.16
N PRO A 294 -20.48 4.82 13.01
CA PRO A 294 -21.60 5.15 12.12
C PRO A 294 -22.30 6.45 12.49
N GLU A 295 -22.38 6.80 13.77
CA GLU A 295 -22.99 8.04 14.27
C GLU A 295 -22.23 9.31 13.84
N SER A 296 -20.94 9.19 13.55
CA SER A 296 -20.08 10.31 13.15
C SER A 296 -19.88 10.42 11.64
N ALA A 297 -20.29 9.41 10.88
CA ALA A 297 -19.96 9.21 9.46
C ALA A 297 -20.30 10.44 8.58
N ASN A 298 -21.53 10.96 8.68
CA ASN A 298 -21.96 12.09 7.87
C ASN A 298 -21.21 13.38 8.22
N THR A 299 -20.93 13.58 9.51
CA THR A 299 -20.18 14.76 9.98
C THR A 299 -18.73 14.69 9.51
N LEU A 300 -18.11 13.51 9.62
CA LEU A 300 -16.76 13.28 9.16
C LEU A 300 -16.62 13.54 7.64
N LEU A 301 -17.54 12.98 6.83
CA LEU A 301 -17.56 13.18 5.39
C LEU A 301 -17.72 14.66 5.02
N SER A 302 -18.62 15.36 5.69
CA SER A 302 -18.84 16.80 5.44
C SER A 302 -17.59 17.62 5.77
N ASN A 303 -16.92 17.32 6.87
CA ASN A 303 -15.68 18.00 7.27
C ASN A 303 -14.51 17.67 6.32
N TYR A 304 -14.44 16.43 5.84
CA TYR A 304 -13.44 16.01 4.86
C TYR A 304 -13.59 16.79 3.55
N ARG A 305 -14.82 16.87 3.02
CA ARG A 305 -15.13 17.68 1.82
C ARG A 305 -14.75 19.16 1.98
N LEU A 306 -15.04 19.74 3.13
CA LEU A 306 -14.67 21.13 3.43
C LEU A 306 -13.15 21.31 3.50
N ARG A 307 -12.43 20.32 3.98
CA ARG A 307 -10.98 20.40 4.18
C ARG A 307 -10.17 20.18 2.92
N PHE A 308 -10.57 19.17 2.11
CA PHE A 308 -9.77 18.67 0.97
C PHE A 308 -10.40 19.00 -0.39
N GLY A 309 -11.67 19.40 -0.45
CA GLY A 309 -12.39 19.60 -1.71
C GLY A 309 -12.70 18.29 -2.44
N ASP A 310 -12.52 17.16 -1.79
CA ASP A 310 -12.67 15.80 -2.29
C ASP A 310 -13.51 15.00 -1.29
N GLU A 311 -13.82 13.73 -1.59
CA GLU A 311 -14.61 12.88 -0.71
C GLU A 311 -14.04 11.46 -0.61
N PHE A 312 -14.30 10.82 0.52
CA PHE A 312 -14.16 9.39 0.68
C PHE A 312 -15.53 8.70 0.53
N HIS A 313 -15.52 7.40 0.28
CA HIS A 313 -16.73 6.65 -0.04
C HIS A 313 -16.97 5.52 0.95
N PHE A 314 -18.17 5.42 1.50
CA PHE A 314 -18.57 4.28 2.29
C PHE A 314 -18.94 3.12 1.37
N ILE A 315 -18.30 1.96 1.58
CA ILE A 315 -18.43 0.79 0.73
C ILE A 315 -19.04 -0.42 1.44
N GLY A 316 -19.22 -0.35 2.76
CA GLY A 316 -19.72 -1.47 3.55
C GLY A 316 -19.70 -1.20 5.04
N ARG A 317 -19.77 -2.28 5.81
CA ARG A 317 -19.74 -2.23 7.27
C ARG A 317 -18.99 -3.40 7.89
N ILE A 318 -18.42 -3.18 9.05
CA ILE A 318 -17.82 -4.21 9.89
C ILE A 318 -18.92 -4.99 10.61
N THR A 319 -18.82 -6.31 10.59
CA THR A 319 -19.78 -7.21 11.25
C THR A 319 -19.12 -8.02 12.37
N GLY A 320 -19.90 -8.65 13.21
CA GLY A 320 -19.40 -9.68 14.12
C GLY A 320 -19.00 -10.94 13.34
N GLY A 321 -18.11 -11.74 13.91
CA GLY A 321 -17.63 -12.98 13.27
C GLY A 321 -16.34 -12.75 12.48
N ASN A 322 -16.07 -13.57 11.47
CA ASN A 322 -14.80 -13.56 10.72
C ASN A 322 -14.97 -13.74 9.20
N HIS A 323 -16.18 -13.49 8.70
CA HIS A 323 -16.48 -13.65 7.26
C HIS A 323 -16.44 -12.30 6.55
N LEU A 324 -15.81 -12.26 5.38
CA LEU A 324 -15.92 -11.16 4.42
C LEU A 324 -16.97 -11.57 3.37
N GLU A 325 -18.05 -10.82 3.31
CA GLU A 325 -19.13 -11.03 2.35
C GLU A 325 -19.19 -9.88 1.36
N TRP A 326 -19.14 -10.19 0.08
CA TRP A 326 -19.32 -9.23 -1.00
C TRP A 326 -20.75 -9.28 -1.46
N LEU A 327 -21.42 -8.14 -1.53
CA LEU A 327 -22.82 -8.03 -1.91
C LEU A 327 -22.96 -7.29 -3.23
N ARG A 328 -23.92 -7.72 -4.06
CA ARG A 328 -24.42 -6.93 -5.19
C ARG A 328 -25.93 -6.83 -5.07
N ASN A 329 -26.45 -5.61 -4.93
CA ASN A 329 -27.87 -5.36 -4.69
C ASN A 329 -28.41 -6.21 -3.50
N GLY A 330 -27.64 -6.32 -2.42
CA GLY A 330 -27.97 -7.09 -1.24
C GLY A 330 -27.89 -8.62 -1.39
N THR A 331 -27.39 -9.14 -2.53
CA THR A 331 -27.22 -10.57 -2.77
C THR A 331 -25.73 -10.92 -2.70
N PRO A 332 -25.34 -11.97 -1.93
CA PRO A 332 -23.98 -12.42 -1.86
C PRO A 332 -23.37 -12.77 -3.22
N LEU A 333 -22.15 -12.28 -3.45
CA LEU A 333 -21.34 -12.63 -4.62
C LEU A 333 -20.23 -13.57 -4.18
N PRO A 334 -19.98 -14.69 -4.89
CA PRO A 334 -18.75 -15.43 -4.71
C PRO A 334 -17.60 -14.58 -5.28
N VAL A 335 -16.76 -14.05 -4.41
CA VAL A 335 -15.48 -13.44 -4.75
C VAL A 335 -14.41 -14.41 -4.26
N ASP A 336 -13.76 -15.10 -5.19
CA ASP A 336 -12.67 -16.04 -4.92
C ASP A 336 -11.34 -15.32 -4.67
#